data_aab94ea0884adf1d1a9d8f8ced459eed
#
_entry.id   aab94ea0884adf1d1a9d8f8ced459eed
#
_cell.length_a   1.000
_cell.length_b   1.000
_cell.length_c   1.000
_cell.angle_alpha   90.00
_cell.angle_beta   90.00
_cell.angle_gamma   90.00
#
_symmetry.space_group_name_H-M   'P 1'
#
loop_
_entity.id
_entity.type
_entity.pdbx_description
1 polymer ?
#
loop_
_entity_poly.entity_id
_entity_poly.type
_entity_poly.pdbx_seq_one_letter_code
_entity_poly.pdbx_strand_id
1 'polypeptide(L)'
;MEQQLWQTQVLGEKLLWFHDNLPLVIEEENETISNQEMSDLIQAYIDRNEEEKEQIDLKNGIGQHTKRNQHQSRLDAIKWAKKTDTEEFEGCGIEVPDLQDSENLKKFREWNGELGFVQNFKLKRITKKSLNSEEVMMAE
;
A
#
# COMPACT_ATOMS: atom_id res chain seq x y z
N MET A 1 16.21 17.32 -10.24
CA MET A 1 15.46 16.60 -11.25
C MET A 1 15.47 15.10 -11.04
N GLU A 2 16.62 14.50 -10.76
CA GLU A 2 16.69 13.05 -10.52
C GLU A 2 15.88 12.63 -9.30
N GLN A 3 15.87 13.44 -8.25
CA GLN A 3 15.10 13.15 -7.05
C GLN A 3 13.60 13.17 -7.31
N GLN A 4 13.13 14.08 -8.16
CA GLN A 4 11.72 14.13 -8.52
C GLN A 4 11.28 12.92 -9.32
N LEU A 5 12.13 12.47 -10.26
CA LEU A 5 11.84 11.28 -11.05
C LEU A 5 11.78 10.03 -10.17
N TRP A 6 12.73 9.92 -9.26
CA TRP A 6 12.75 8.78 -8.32
C TRP A 6 11.53 8.76 -7.43
N GLN A 7 11.16 9.91 -6.88
CA GLN A 7 9.97 10.03 -6.03
C GLN A 7 8.69 9.71 -6.80
N THR A 8 8.60 10.16 -8.05
CA THR A 8 7.46 9.88 -8.91
C THR A 8 7.35 8.39 -9.20
N GLN A 9 8.48 7.72 -9.44
CA GLN A 9 8.48 6.28 -9.67
C GLN A 9 8.05 5.50 -8.45
N VAL A 10 8.57 5.85 -7.27
CA VAL A 10 8.21 5.18 -6.02
C VAL A 10 6.73 5.38 -5.71
N LEU A 11 6.25 6.61 -5.85
CA LEU A 11 4.84 6.90 -5.64
C LEU A 11 3.96 6.20 -6.68
N GLY A 12 4.41 6.18 -7.93
CA GLY A 12 3.68 5.51 -9.01
C GLY A 12 3.53 4.01 -8.76
N GLU A 13 4.58 3.34 -8.29
CA GLU A 13 4.52 1.93 -7.94
C GLU A 13 3.54 1.67 -6.81
N LYS A 14 3.55 2.54 -5.80
CA LYS A 14 2.62 2.46 -4.68
C LYS A 14 1.18 2.61 -5.15
N LEU A 15 0.91 3.64 -5.96
CA LEU A 15 -0.43 3.88 -6.49
C LEU A 15 -0.89 2.76 -7.40
N LEU A 16 0.02 2.20 -8.19
CA LEU A 16 -0.29 1.07 -9.06
C LEU A 16 -0.70 -0.15 -8.24
N TRP A 17 -0.01 -0.40 -7.14
CA TRP A 17 -0.38 -1.48 -6.23
C TRP A 17 -1.82 -1.30 -5.72
N PHE A 18 -2.16 -0.09 -5.26
CA PHE A 18 -3.52 0.20 -4.79
C PHE A 18 -4.54 0.04 -5.91
N HIS A 19 -4.20 0.48 -7.11
CA HIS A 19 -5.07 0.35 -8.27
C HIS A 19 -5.36 -1.12 -8.59
N ASP A 20 -4.32 -1.94 -8.63
CA ASP A 20 -4.42 -3.34 -8.99
C ASP A 20 -5.17 -4.16 -7.95
N ASN A 21 -5.09 -3.75 -6.69
CA ASN A 21 -5.69 -4.51 -5.58
C ASN A 21 -7.01 -3.93 -5.08
N LEU A 22 -7.46 -2.82 -5.66
CA LEU A 22 -8.71 -2.19 -5.27
C LEU A 22 -9.92 -3.13 -5.39
N PRO A 23 -10.06 -3.94 -6.46
CA PRO A 23 -11.20 -4.85 -6.58
C PRO A 23 -11.29 -5.91 -5.49
N LEU A 24 -10.22 -6.15 -4.74
CA LEU A 24 -10.23 -7.11 -3.65
C LEU A 24 -11.07 -6.65 -2.45
N VAL A 25 -11.25 -5.35 -2.30
CA VAL A 25 -11.92 -4.78 -1.13
C VAL A 25 -13.24 -4.09 -1.46
N ILE A 26 -13.42 -3.61 -2.70
CA ILE A 26 -14.67 -2.94 -3.09
C ILE A 26 -15.13 -3.40 -4.47
N GLU A 27 -16.43 -3.31 -4.68
CA GLU A 27 -17.03 -3.60 -5.98
C GLU A 27 -16.97 -2.37 -6.89
N GLU A 28 -17.02 -2.60 -8.20
CA GLU A 28 -16.95 -1.51 -9.18
C GLU A 28 -18.09 -0.50 -9.05
N GLU A 29 -19.22 -0.93 -8.49
CA GLU A 29 -20.39 -0.09 -8.32
C GLU A 29 -20.25 0.95 -7.22
N ASN A 30 -19.34 0.72 -6.29
CA ASN A 30 -19.15 1.63 -5.16
C ASN A 30 -18.46 2.91 -5.60
N GLU A 31 -19.02 4.05 -5.22
CA GLU A 31 -18.48 5.36 -5.55
C GLU A 31 -17.37 5.80 -4.60
N THR A 32 -17.38 5.27 -3.38
CA THR A 32 -16.35 5.56 -2.38
C THR A 32 -16.05 4.33 -1.56
N ILE A 33 -14.94 4.38 -0.84
CA ILE A 33 -14.50 3.28 0.01
C ILE A 33 -14.78 3.65 1.47
N SER A 34 -15.24 2.68 2.25
CA SER A 34 -15.49 2.90 3.69
C SER A 34 -14.18 2.93 4.48
N ASN A 35 -14.25 3.37 5.74
CA ASN A 35 -13.10 3.35 6.61
C ASN A 35 -12.55 1.93 6.81
N GLN A 36 -13.44 0.95 6.97
CA GLN A 36 -13.02 -0.43 7.14
C GLN A 36 -12.34 -0.96 5.88
N GLU A 37 -12.92 -0.68 4.71
CA GLU A 37 -12.34 -1.09 3.43
C GLU A 37 -10.98 -0.42 3.21
N MET A 38 -10.85 0.85 3.57
CA MET A 38 -9.58 1.56 3.47
C MET A 38 -8.54 0.96 4.41
N SER A 39 -8.93 0.63 5.63
CA SER A 39 -8.06 -0.03 6.60
C SER A 39 -7.59 -1.38 6.08
N ASP A 40 -8.50 -2.17 5.53
CA ASP A 40 -8.18 -3.48 4.97
C ASP A 40 -7.20 -3.36 3.81
N LEU A 41 -7.40 -2.37 2.94
CA LEU A 41 -6.54 -2.15 1.80
C LEU A 41 -5.14 -1.71 2.22
N ILE A 42 -5.05 -0.81 3.20
CA ILE A 42 -3.76 -0.35 3.73
C ILE A 42 -3.03 -1.52 4.41
N GLN A 43 -3.74 -2.33 5.17
CA GLN A 43 -3.13 -3.49 5.83
C GLN A 43 -2.63 -4.49 4.79
N ALA A 44 -3.38 -4.71 3.71
CA ALA A 44 -2.94 -5.58 2.62
C ALA A 44 -1.68 -5.02 1.96
N TYR A 45 -1.61 -3.70 1.80
CA TYR A 45 -0.41 -3.05 1.27
C TYR A 45 0.81 -3.29 2.17
N ILE A 46 0.62 -3.14 3.47
CA ILE A 46 1.70 -3.39 4.45
C ILE A 46 2.19 -4.83 4.35
N ASP A 47 1.26 -5.76 4.13
CA ASP A 47 1.56 -7.20 4.08
C ASP A 47 1.89 -7.72 2.68
N ARG A 48 2.01 -6.85 1.69
CA ARG A 48 2.16 -7.23 0.29
C ARG A 48 3.32 -8.17 -0.02
N ASN A 49 4.36 -8.16 0.81
CA ASN A 49 5.56 -8.96 0.58
C ASN A 49 5.61 -10.23 1.43
N GLU A 50 4.55 -10.54 2.18
CA GLU A 50 4.55 -11.70 3.08
C GLU A 50 4.67 -13.02 2.33
N GLU A 51 3.99 -13.14 1.19
CA GLU A 51 4.07 -14.35 0.38
C GLU A 51 5.48 -14.59 -0.13
N GLU A 52 6.13 -13.55 -0.64
CA GLU A 52 7.51 -13.63 -1.10
C GLU A 52 8.45 -14.02 0.05
N LYS A 53 8.24 -13.42 1.22
CA LYS A 53 9.02 -13.73 2.41
C LYS A 53 8.90 -15.21 2.78
N GLU A 54 7.68 -15.73 2.76
CA GLU A 54 7.44 -17.14 3.06
C GLU A 54 8.14 -18.06 2.06
N GLN A 55 8.10 -17.69 0.78
CA GLN A 55 8.78 -18.46 -0.26
C GLN A 55 10.29 -18.47 -0.07
N ILE A 56 10.86 -17.33 0.30
CA ILE A 56 12.29 -17.23 0.56
C ILE A 56 12.67 -18.06 1.79
N ASP A 57 11.88 -17.97 2.86
CA ASP A 57 12.11 -18.74 4.08
C ASP A 57 12.06 -20.24 3.80
N LEU A 58 11.11 -20.70 2.97
CA LEU A 58 11.02 -22.10 2.58
C LEU A 58 12.25 -22.54 1.80
N LYS A 59 12.71 -21.73 0.85
CA LYS A 59 13.91 -22.04 0.07
C LYS A 59 15.13 -22.08 0.94
N ASN A 60 15.24 -21.17 1.91
CA ASN A 60 16.36 -21.17 2.86
C ASN A 60 16.33 -22.40 3.78
N GLY A 61 15.13 -22.87 4.15
CA GLY A 61 14.97 -24.06 4.99
C GLY A 61 15.30 -25.36 4.27
N ILE A 62 15.00 -25.41 2.97
CA ILE A 62 15.29 -26.58 2.14
C ILE A 62 16.68 -26.49 1.53
N GLY A 63 17.09 -25.26 1.21
CA GLY A 63 18.32 -24.98 0.51
C GLY A 63 19.55 -25.17 1.35
N GLN A 64 20.64 -25.43 0.69
CA GLN A 64 21.94 -25.56 1.30
C GLN A 64 22.47 -24.21 1.73
N HIS A 65 23.44 -24.22 2.59
CA HIS A 65 24.00 -23.04 3.23
C HIS A 65 24.50 -21.95 2.29
N THR A 66 24.81 -22.31 1.06
CA THR A 66 25.42 -21.39 0.09
C THR A 66 24.48 -20.33 -0.45
N LYS A 67 23.16 -20.57 -0.41
CA LYS A 67 22.18 -19.64 -0.97
C LYS A 67 21.56 -18.71 0.05
N ARG A 68 21.91 -18.88 1.30
CA ARG A 68 21.36 -18.10 2.41
C ARG A 68 21.64 -16.60 2.26
N ASN A 69 22.85 -16.26 1.83
CA ASN A 69 23.26 -14.86 1.69
C ASN A 69 22.64 -14.16 0.48
N GLN A 70 22.24 -14.91 -0.55
CA GLN A 70 21.63 -14.31 -1.74
C GLN A 70 20.29 -13.69 -1.47
N HIS A 71 19.54 -14.25 -0.51
CA HIS A 71 18.21 -13.77 -0.19
C HIS A 71 18.15 -12.90 1.06
N GLN A 72 19.25 -12.77 1.78
CA GLN A 72 19.26 -12.03 3.03
C GLN A 72 18.95 -10.55 2.82
N SER A 73 19.54 -9.92 1.81
CA SER A 73 19.29 -8.51 1.51
C SER A 73 17.81 -8.28 1.18
N ARG A 74 17.20 -9.20 0.43
CA ARG A 74 15.79 -9.09 0.10
C ARG A 74 14.90 -9.25 1.32
N LEU A 75 15.22 -10.21 2.19
CA LEU A 75 14.49 -10.40 3.44
C LEU A 75 14.59 -9.18 4.33
N ASP A 76 15.77 -8.60 4.42
CA ASP A 76 15.98 -7.39 5.22
C ASP A 76 15.19 -6.22 4.65
N ALA A 77 15.15 -6.08 3.33
CA ALA A 77 14.38 -5.04 2.67
C ALA A 77 12.88 -5.21 2.92
N ILE A 78 12.38 -6.44 2.88
CA ILE A 78 10.97 -6.74 3.15
C ILE A 78 10.62 -6.39 4.61
N LYS A 79 11.46 -6.79 5.54
CA LYS A 79 11.25 -6.49 6.96
C LYS A 79 11.28 -5.00 7.22
N TRP A 80 12.23 -4.30 6.61
CA TRP A 80 12.37 -2.86 6.75
C TRP A 80 11.14 -2.13 6.20
N ALA A 81 10.68 -2.52 5.00
CA ALA A 81 9.52 -1.91 4.37
C ALA A 81 8.28 -2.10 5.23
N LYS A 82 8.05 -3.31 5.72
CA LYS A 82 6.90 -3.60 6.57
C LYS A 82 6.95 -2.79 7.86
N LYS A 83 8.10 -2.72 8.48
CA LYS A 83 8.28 -1.96 9.71
C LYS A 83 8.00 -0.48 9.49
N THR A 84 8.55 0.09 8.42
CA THR A 84 8.37 1.50 8.09
C THR A 84 6.91 1.81 7.80
N ASP A 85 6.27 1.00 6.97
CA ASP A 85 4.86 1.18 6.61
C ASP A 85 3.96 1.07 7.84
N THR A 86 4.23 0.10 8.71
CA THR A 86 3.47 -0.09 9.94
C THR A 86 3.61 1.12 10.87
N GLU A 87 4.84 1.61 11.05
CA GLU A 87 5.10 2.77 11.89
C GLU A 87 4.42 4.03 11.36
N GLU A 88 4.41 4.21 10.04
CA GLU A 88 3.70 5.33 9.43
C GLU A 88 2.19 5.23 9.68
N PHE A 89 1.62 4.06 9.44
CA PHE A 89 0.18 3.86 9.60
C PHE A 89 -0.25 4.05 11.06
N GLU A 90 0.53 3.57 12.00
CA GLU A 90 0.24 3.69 13.43
C GLU A 90 0.60 5.05 14.02
N GLY A 91 1.48 5.79 13.39
CA GLY A 91 2.00 7.06 13.90
C GLY A 91 1.59 8.28 13.12
N CYS A 92 2.46 8.75 12.24
CA CYS A 92 2.27 10.02 11.51
C CYS A 92 1.28 9.94 10.35
N GLY A 93 0.92 8.73 9.94
CA GLY A 93 0.04 8.50 8.79
C GLY A 93 0.80 8.04 7.57
N ILE A 94 0.18 7.14 6.82
CA ILE A 94 0.71 6.65 5.55
C ILE A 94 0.04 7.42 4.41
N GLU A 95 0.84 7.84 3.44
CA GLU A 95 0.32 8.58 2.30
C GLU A 95 -0.22 7.60 1.26
N VAL A 96 -1.52 7.73 0.97
CA VAL A 96 -2.24 6.83 0.06
C VAL A 96 -3.18 7.67 -0.79
N PRO A 97 -3.67 7.11 -1.93
CA PRO A 97 -4.67 7.84 -2.70
C PRO A 97 -5.95 8.00 -1.90
N ASP A 98 -6.59 9.17 -2.03
CA ASP A 98 -7.84 9.44 -1.32
C ASP A 98 -8.99 8.76 -2.06
N LEU A 99 -9.30 7.54 -1.65
CA LEU A 99 -10.33 6.72 -2.26
C LEU A 99 -11.71 6.96 -1.64
N GLN A 100 -11.76 7.82 -0.64
CA GLN A 100 -13.03 8.21 -0.01
C GLN A 100 -13.67 9.42 -0.69
N ASP A 101 -12.97 10.02 -1.65
CA ASP A 101 -13.48 11.07 -2.53
C ASP A 101 -13.95 10.42 -3.83
N SER A 102 -15.24 10.55 -4.14
CA SER A 102 -15.84 9.85 -5.29
C SER A 102 -15.20 10.23 -6.62
N GLU A 103 -14.89 11.51 -6.83
CA GLU A 103 -14.26 11.95 -8.07
C GLU A 103 -12.85 11.39 -8.21
N ASN A 104 -12.10 11.40 -7.11
CA ASN A 104 -10.73 10.90 -7.11
C ASN A 104 -10.72 9.39 -7.34
N LEU A 105 -11.64 8.67 -6.71
CA LEU A 105 -11.76 7.22 -6.89
C LEU A 105 -12.10 6.88 -8.34
N LYS A 106 -13.01 7.63 -8.95
CA LYS A 106 -13.37 7.41 -10.35
C LYS A 106 -12.16 7.60 -11.27
N LYS A 107 -11.42 8.69 -11.11
CA LYS A 107 -10.21 8.94 -11.88
C LYS A 107 -9.16 7.84 -11.66
N PHE A 108 -9.04 7.41 -10.42
CA PHE A 108 -8.07 6.39 -10.04
C PHE A 108 -8.40 5.04 -10.72
N ARG A 109 -9.66 4.67 -10.75
CA ARG A 109 -10.11 3.44 -11.41
C ARG A 109 -9.84 3.46 -12.92
N GLU A 110 -9.99 4.61 -13.53
CA GLU A 110 -9.80 4.78 -14.98
C GLU A 110 -8.32 4.89 -15.37
N TRP A 111 -7.45 5.03 -14.38
CA TRP A 111 -6.01 5.19 -14.61
C TRP A 111 -5.42 3.94 -15.26
N ASN A 112 -4.61 4.17 -16.30
CA ASN A 112 -3.95 3.09 -17.05
C ASN A 112 -2.54 2.76 -16.54
N GLY A 113 -2.11 3.36 -15.43
CA GLY A 113 -0.79 3.10 -14.85
C GLY A 113 0.32 4.01 -15.31
N GLU A 114 0.01 5.00 -16.16
CA GLU A 114 1.04 5.92 -16.65
C GLU A 114 1.49 6.88 -15.54
N LEU A 115 2.81 6.99 -15.37
CA LEU A 115 3.41 7.82 -14.33
C LEU A 115 3.09 9.32 -14.49
N GLY A 116 2.83 9.76 -15.72
CA GLY A 116 2.50 11.16 -15.98
C GLY A 116 1.23 11.63 -15.30
N PHE A 117 0.32 10.72 -14.98
CA PHE A 117 -0.95 11.05 -14.36
C PHE A 117 -0.94 10.98 -12.83
N VAL A 118 0.17 10.53 -12.24
CA VAL A 118 0.27 10.35 -10.77
C VAL A 118 -0.01 11.64 -10.01
N GLN A 119 0.45 12.76 -10.55
CA GLN A 119 0.28 14.08 -9.92
C GLN A 119 -1.17 14.56 -9.94
N ASN A 120 -2.02 13.96 -10.76
CA ASN A 120 -3.43 14.36 -10.87
C ASN A 120 -4.30 13.76 -9.77
N PHE A 121 -3.78 12.79 -9.04
CA PHE A 121 -4.54 12.13 -7.99
C PHE A 121 -4.36 12.85 -6.66
N LYS A 122 -5.46 12.95 -5.94
CA LYS A 122 -5.47 13.50 -4.60
C LYS A 122 -4.96 12.44 -3.62
N LEU A 123 -3.95 12.79 -2.85
CA LEU A 123 -3.38 11.91 -1.84
C LEU A 123 -3.80 12.38 -0.45
N LYS A 124 -3.88 11.43 0.46
CA LYS A 124 -4.27 11.70 1.83
C LYS A 124 -3.35 10.92 2.76
N ARG A 125 -2.97 11.54 3.86
CA ARG A 125 -2.19 10.86 4.89
C ARG A 125 -3.16 10.31 5.92
N ILE A 126 -3.19 8.99 6.05
CA ILE A 126 -4.17 8.29 6.88
C ILE A 126 -3.47 7.55 8.01
N THR A 127 -3.97 7.71 9.23
CA THR A 127 -3.50 6.93 10.38
C THR A 127 -4.54 5.88 10.73
N LYS A 128 -4.07 4.80 11.34
CA LYS A 128 -4.96 3.75 11.84
C LYS A 128 -5.95 4.32 12.85
N LYS A 129 -5.47 5.22 13.69
CA LYS A 129 -6.30 5.87 14.71
C LYS A 129 -7.40 6.73 14.09
N SER A 130 -7.11 7.45 12.99
CA SER A 130 -8.11 8.30 12.35
C SER A 130 -9.26 7.49 11.78
N LEU A 131 -8.97 6.32 11.21
CA LEU A 131 -10.02 5.43 10.69
C LEU A 131 -10.87 4.86 11.81
N ASN A 132 -10.24 4.45 12.89
CA ASN A 132 -10.93 3.90 14.05
C ASN A 132 -11.75 4.97 14.80
N SER A 133 -11.22 6.20 14.89
CA SER A 133 -11.90 7.30 15.56
C SER A 133 -13.21 7.67 14.87
N GLU A 134 -13.23 7.67 13.53
CA GLU A 134 -14.44 7.95 12.78
C GLU A 134 -15.49 6.87 13.02
N GLU A 135 -15.09 5.61 13.10
CA GLU A 135 -16.00 4.52 13.43
C GLU A 135 -16.61 4.70 14.81
N VAL A 136 -15.79 5.05 15.79
CA VAL A 136 -16.26 5.26 17.16
C VAL A 136 -17.25 6.42 17.21
N MET A 137 -16.97 7.51 16.50
CA MET A 137 -17.87 8.66 16.44
C MET A 137 -19.19 8.34 15.77
N MET A 138 -19.16 7.52 14.74
CA MET A 138 -20.38 7.11 14.05
C MET A 138 -21.22 6.12 14.86
N ALA A 139 -20.58 5.38 15.76
CA ALA A 139 -21.28 4.44 16.63
C ALA A 139 -22.06 5.14 17.74
N GLU A 140 -21.73 6.38 18.03
CA GLU A 140 -22.45 7.18 19.04
C GLU A 140 -23.62 7.94 18.41
#